data_d9a7f8d1984e95a36f7b745c9c26bac2
#
_entry.id   d9a7f8d1984e95a36f7b745c9c26bac2
#
_cell.length_a   1.000
_cell.length_b   1.000
_cell.length_c   1.000
_cell.angle_alpha   90.00
_cell.angle_beta   90.00
_cell.angle_gamma   90.00
#
_symmetry.space_group_name_H-M   'P 1'
#
loop_
_entity.id
_entity.type
_entity.pdbx_description
1 polymer ?
#
loop_
_entity_poly.entity_id
_entity_poly.type
_entity_poly.pdbx_seq_one_letter_code
_entity_poly.pdbx_strand_id
1 'polypeptide(L)'
;KEKYPTRFYNIGICEQSMMSLSAGLALAGLIPVIHSITPFVTERCFEQIKDDFCYQGVGGNIVSVGSCFDYAGLGCTHHCYSDIAAIKSLPRTQIIYPASEIEFDLLMKQTYNNNRLTYFRLPQKKHSYKFSQDQIKFGKGIKINEGKDITIVAAGPQLENVLKAKTELEKEGISPEVIYIHTIKPLDKDLIIASAKKTGIVLTIEEHNIIGGLADEVARTLEDMEGVRLSRLGVNDRFITDYGTYDEICNSIGLTPEGIIS
;
A
#
# COMPACT_ATOMS: atom_id res chain seq x y z
N LYS A 1 15.95 -2.01 -20.42
CA LYS A 1 17.38 -2.01 -20.73
C LYS A 1 17.61 -2.02 -22.24
N GLU A 2 17.19 -3.05 -22.96
CA GLU A 2 17.45 -3.20 -24.40
C GLU A 2 16.94 -2.03 -25.25
N LYS A 3 15.71 -1.59 -25.01
CA LYS A 3 15.08 -0.49 -25.75
C LYS A 3 15.70 0.88 -25.49
N TYR A 4 16.22 1.11 -24.27
CA TYR A 4 16.80 2.39 -23.84
C TYR A 4 18.09 2.18 -23.03
N PRO A 5 19.19 1.72 -23.65
CA PRO A 5 20.41 1.34 -22.93
C PRO A 5 21.08 2.51 -22.19
N THR A 6 20.96 3.73 -22.70
CA THR A 6 21.52 4.93 -22.10
C THR A 6 20.68 5.53 -20.96
N ARG A 7 19.51 4.94 -20.69
CA ARG A 7 18.62 5.38 -19.61
C ARG A 7 18.46 4.33 -18.50
N PHE A 8 19.21 3.24 -18.58
CA PHE A 8 19.19 2.16 -17.60
C PHE A 8 20.55 1.98 -16.96
N TYR A 9 20.59 2.11 -15.65
CA TYR A 9 21.81 1.98 -14.86
C TYR A 9 21.61 0.87 -13.82
N ASN A 10 22.50 -0.10 -13.80
CA ASN A 10 22.61 -1.09 -12.73
C ASN A 10 23.91 -0.79 -11.98
N ILE A 11 23.79 -0.34 -10.75
CA ILE A 11 24.94 0.05 -9.91
C ILE A 11 25.33 -1.02 -8.89
N GLY A 12 24.77 -2.22 -9.02
CA GLY A 12 25.00 -3.33 -8.09
C GLY A 12 24.12 -3.24 -6.84
N ILE A 13 24.48 -4.00 -5.80
CA ILE A 13 23.77 -4.03 -4.52
C ILE A 13 24.25 -2.86 -3.65
N CYS A 14 23.82 -1.66 -4.00
CA CYS A 14 24.22 -0.40 -3.37
C CYS A 14 23.02 0.55 -3.28
N GLU A 15 21.95 0.14 -2.59
CA GLU A 15 20.66 0.83 -2.62
C GLU A 15 20.72 2.25 -2.06
N GLN A 16 21.51 2.50 -1.02
CA GLN A 16 21.71 3.86 -0.49
C GLN A 16 22.38 4.77 -1.52
N SER A 17 23.45 4.29 -2.17
CA SER A 17 24.11 5.04 -3.25
C SER A 17 23.20 5.23 -4.47
N MET A 18 22.37 4.22 -4.79
CA MET A 18 21.34 4.31 -5.83
C MET A 18 20.33 5.41 -5.53
N MET A 19 19.91 5.53 -4.28
CA MET A 19 18.97 6.55 -3.84
C MET A 19 19.58 7.96 -3.97
N SER A 20 20.77 8.18 -3.42
CA SER A 20 21.48 9.47 -3.50
C SER A 20 21.81 9.87 -4.94
N LEU A 21 22.28 8.92 -5.77
CA LEU A 21 22.52 9.17 -7.20
C LEU A 21 21.25 9.59 -7.92
N SER A 22 20.14 8.91 -7.63
CA SER A 22 18.85 9.23 -8.25
C SER A 22 18.34 10.61 -7.85
N ALA A 23 18.54 11.03 -6.61
CA ALA A 23 18.22 12.39 -6.17
C ALA A 23 19.08 13.44 -6.90
N GLY A 24 20.38 13.16 -7.09
CA GLY A 24 21.26 14.00 -7.90
C GLY A 24 20.79 14.12 -9.35
N LEU A 25 20.34 13.02 -9.96
CA LEU A 25 19.73 13.04 -11.30
C LEU A 25 18.43 13.87 -11.33
N ALA A 26 17.62 13.80 -10.27
CA ALA A 26 16.41 14.64 -10.16
C ALA A 26 16.75 16.13 -10.06
N LEU A 27 17.78 16.50 -9.30
CA LEU A 27 18.31 17.88 -9.25
C LEU A 27 18.81 18.35 -10.62
N ALA A 28 19.35 17.45 -11.43
CA ALA A 28 19.75 17.74 -12.82
C ALA A 28 18.57 17.79 -13.82
N GLY A 29 17.33 17.70 -13.34
CA GLY A 29 16.11 17.81 -14.17
C GLY A 29 15.64 16.51 -14.81
N LEU A 30 16.19 15.35 -14.40
CA LEU A 30 15.71 14.05 -14.84
C LEU A 30 14.60 13.51 -13.93
N ILE A 31 13.85 12.52 -14.41
CA ILE A 31 12.82 11.85 -13.63
C ILE A 31 13.30 10.43 -13.32
N PRO A 32 13.88 10.18 -12.13
CA PRO A 32 14.40 8.87 -11.78
C PRO A 32 13.25 7.89 -11.48
N VAL A 33 13.45 6.63 -11.89
CA VAL A 33 12.67 5.48 -11.46
C VAL A 33 13.62 4.49 -10.81
N ILE A 34 13.48 4.32 -9.50
CA ILE A 34 14.36 3.55 -8.64
C ILE A 34 13.69 2.22 -8.35
N HIS A 35 14.40 1.11 -8.51
CA HIS A 35 13.82 -0.21 -8.33
C HIS A 35 14.72 -1.13 -7.53
N SER A 36 14.17 -1.73 -6.47
CA SER A 36 14.77 -2.83 -5.70
C SER A 36 13.70 -3.55 -4.88
N ILE A 37 14.11 -4.51 -4.06
CA ILE A 37 13.25 -5.21 -3.10
C ILE A 37 12.84 -4.25 -1.98
N THR A 38 11.61 -4.37 -1.50
CA THR A 38 10.96 -3.41 -0.60
C THR A 38 11.80 -3.00 0.62
N PRO A 39 12.29 -3.88 1.52
CA PRO A 39 13.07 -3.43 2.68
C PRO A 39 14.38 -2.74 2.28
N PHE A 40 14.97 -3.13 1.16
CA PHE A 40 16.25 -2.57 0.72
C PHE A 40 16.11 -1.18 0.10
N VAL A 41 14.98 -0.88 -0.55
CA VAL A 41 14.74 0.43 -1.17
C VAL A 41 13.98 1.39 -0.25
N THR A 42 13.42 0.91 0.86
CA THR A 42 12.70 1.75 1.83
C THR A 42 13.44 1.85 3.16
N GLU A 43 13.50 0.78 3.95
CA GLU A 43 14.07 0.77 5.30
C GLU A 43 15.57 1.08 5.28
N ARG A 44 16.34 0.40 4.41
CA ARG A 44 17.80 0.60 4.27
C ARG A 44 18.15 2.00 3.77
N CYS A 45 17.31 2.59 2.91
CA CYS A 45 17.55 3.89 2.28
C CYS A 45 16.78 5.03 2.94
N PHE A 46 16.20 4.83 4.13
CA PHE A 46 15.30 5.81 4.74
C PHE A 46 15.95 7.20 4.90
N GLU A 47 17.19 7.25 5.33
CA GLU A 47 17.93 8.51 5.49
C GLU A 47 18.09 9.23 4.13
N GLN A 48 18.52 8.52 3.08
CA GLN A 48 18.69 9.09 1.75
C GLN A 48 17.36 9.55 1.15
N ILE A 49 16.28 8.81 1.40
CA ILE A 49 14.93 9.24 0.99
C ILE A 49 14.57 10.55 1.69
N LYS A 50 14.80 10.64 3.00
CA LYS A 50 14.53 11.82 3.81
C LYS A 50 15.34 13.03 3.36
N ASP A 51 16.65 12.87 3.29
CA ASP A 51 17.58 13.99 3.13
C ASP A 51 17.74 14.38 1.66
N ASP A 52 17.94 13.39 0.76
CA ASP A 52 18.30 13.67 -0.62
C ASP A 52 17.07 13.96 -1.50
N PHE A 53 15.90 13.37 -1.21
CA PHE A 53 14.67 13.65 -1.95
C PHE A 53 13.74 14.62 -1.21
N CYS A 54 13.29 14.24 0.00
CA CYS A 54 12.22 14.97 0.66
C CYS A 54 12.67 16.35 1.15
N TYR A 55 13.83 16.43 1.82
CA TYR A 55 14.37 17.68 2.33
C TYR A 55 14.78 18.62 1.19
N GLN A 56 15.43 18.10 0.15
CA GLN A 56 15.81 18.89 -1.04
C GLN A 56 14.59 19.23 -1.94
N GLY A 57 13.44 18.61 -1.71
CA GLY A 57 12.21 18.95 -2.41
C GLY A 57 12.14 18.48 -3.86
N VAL A 58 12.94 17.48 -4.25
CA VAL A 58 12.93 16.91 -5.61
C VAL A 58 11.98 15.72 -5.71
N GLY A 59 11.49 15.45 -6.92
CA GLY A 59 10.60 14.35 -7.23
C GLY A 59 11.31 13.13 -7.79
N GLY A 60 10.62 12.00 -7.75
CA GLY A 60 11.09 10.72 -8.30
C GLY A 60 10.11 9.61 -8.03
N ASN A 61 10.42 8.41 -8.52
CA ASN A 61 9.54 7.25 -8.40
C ASN A 61 10.33 6.08 -7.81
N ILE A 62 9.96 5.63 -6.63
CA ILE A 62 10.47 4.40 -6.02
C ILE A 62 9.47 3.28 -6.37
N VAL A 63 9.92 2.26 -7.08
CA VAL A 63 9.11 1.11 -7.47
C VAL A 63 9.69 -0.11 -6.78
N SER A 64 9.07 -0.57 -5.72
CA SER A 64 9.51 -1.75 -4.99
C SER A 64 8.84 -3.03 -5.48
N VAL A 65 9.45 -4.18 -5.18
CA VAL A 65 8.83 -5.51 -5.29
C VAL A 65 9.06 -6.28 -3.99
N GLY A 66 8.28 -7.32 -3.77
CA GLY A 66 8.42 -8.12 -2.56
C GLY A 66 7.86 -7.43 -1.34
N SER A 67 6.64 -6.92 -1.45
CA SER A 67 5.94 -6.28 -0.34
C SER A 67 5.51 -7.32 0.70
N CYS A 68 5.46 -6.91 1.94
CA CYS A 68 5.01 -7.71 3.07
C CYS A 68 5.65 -9.10 3.14
N PHE A 69 4.92 -10.14 2.75
CA PHE A 69 5.31 -11.55 2.81
C PHE A 69 5.55 -12.20 1.45
N ASP A 70 5.74 -11.42 0.39
CA ASP A 70 5.99 -11.98 -0.95
C ASP A 70 7.20 -12.92 -0.97
N TYR A 71 8.21 -12.64 -0.15
CA TYR A 71 9.37 -13.48 0.06
C TYR A 71 9.28 -14.27 1.39
N ALA A 72 8.13 -14.88 1.63
CA ALA A 72 7.79 -15.56 2.88
C ALA A 72 8.86 -16.55 3.35
N GLY A 73 9.45 -17.32 2.44
CA GLY A 73 10.50 -18.30 2.75
C GLY A 73 11.87 -17.68 3.10
N LEU A 74 12.06 -16.37 2.95
CA LEU A 74 13.33 -15.68 3.25
C LEU A 74 13.33 -15.03 4.65
N GLY A 75 12.18 -14.97 5.30
CA GLY A 75 12.03 -14.48 6.67
C GLY A 75 12.25 -12.99 6.85
N CYS A 76 12.52 -12.57 8.07
CA CYS A 76 12.53 -11.19 8.54
C CYS A 76 13.36 -10.22 7.67
N THR A 77 14.48 -10.67 7.09
CA THR A 77 15.35 -9.80 6.26
C THR A 77 14.70 -9.37 4.94
N HIS A 78 13.65 -10.06 4.52
CA HIS A 78 12.91 -9.78 3.28
C HIS A 78 11.43 -9.45 3.51
N HIS A 79 10.89 -9.81 4.68
CA HIS A 79 9.57 -9.35 5.08
C HIS A 79 9.61 -7.83 5.26
N CYS A 80 8.61 -7.12 4.73
CA CYS A 80 8.51 -5.68 4.88
C CYS A 80 7.07 -5.26 5.12
N TYR A 81 6.73 -5.06 6.37
CA TYR A 81 5.41 -4.60 6.83
C TYR A 81 5.48 -3.30 7.63
N SER A 82 6.55 -2.51 7.43
CA SER A 82 6.81 -1.19 8.03
C SER A 82 7.08 -0.08 7.01
N ASP A 83 7.18 -0.44 5.74
CA ASP A 83 7.53 0.44 4.63
C ASP A 83 6.56 1.62 4.45
N ILE A 84 5.25 1.37 4.52
CA ILE A 84 4.24 2.42 4.43
C ILE A 84 4.42 3.41 5.58
N ALA A 85 4.58 2.94 6.81
CA ALA A 85 4.78 3.79 7.98
C ALA A 85 6.00 4.68 7.83
N ALA A 86 7.13 4.10 7.42
CA ALA A 86 8.39 4.83 7.22
C ALA A 86 8.21 5.93 6.16
N ILE A 87 7.79 5.58 4.95
CA ILE A 87 7.65 6.54 3.85
C ILE A 87 6.56 7.59 4.13
N LYS A 88 5.46 7.19 4.79
CA LYS A 88 4.36 8.07 5.14
C LYS A 88 4.78 9.18 6.10
N SER A 89 5.74 8.92 7.00
CA SER A 89 6.26 9.91 7.95
C SER A 89 6.98 11.08 7.29
N LEU A 90 7.44 10.90 6.05
CA LEU A 90 8.20 11.92 5.34
C LEU A 90 7.29 12.91 4.59
N PRO A 91 7.57 14.22 4.64
CA PRO A 91 6.85 15.22 3.86
C PRO A 91 7.04 14.99 2.34
N ARG A 92 6.07 15.46 1.54
CA ARG A 92 6.12 15.43 0.07
C ARG A 92 6.12 14.05 -0.57
N THR A 93 5.96 12.97 0.20
CA THR A 93 5.83 11.62 -0.33
C THR A 93 4.39 11.30 -0.74
N GLN A 94 4.26 10.42 -1.71
CA GLN A 94 3.02 9.77 -2.15
C GLN A 94 3.19 8.27 -2.05
N ILE A 95 2.14 7.54 -1.70
CA ILE A 95 2.20 6.07 -1.54
C ILE A 95 1.06 5.44 -2.30
N ILE A 96 1.41 4.58 -3.25
CA ILE A 96 0.50 3.86 -4.13
C ILE A 96 0.74 2.36 -3.96
N TYR A 97 -0.31 1.61 -3.69
CA TYR A 97 -0.30 0.17 -3.49
C TYR A 97 -1.22 -0.53 -4.50
N PRO A 98 -0.82 -0.59 -5.77
CA PRO A 98 -1.61 -1.25 -6.80
C PRO A 98 -1.45 -2.76 -6.68
N ALA A 99 -2.49 -3.54 -6.93
CA ALA A 99 -2.43 -5.00 -6.93
C ALA A 99 -2.75 -5.61 -8.31
N SER A 100 -2.62 -4.81 -9.36
CA SER A 100 -2.67 -5.28 -10.75
C SER A 100 -1.81 -4.40 -11.67
N GLU A 101 -1.45 -4.94 -12.83
CA GLU A 101 -0.63 -4.23 -13.82
C GLU A 101 -1.35 -3.00 -14.36
N ILE A 102 -2.67 -3.07 -14.54
CA ILE A 102 -3.45 -1.94 -15.05
C ILE A 102 -3.51 -0.80 -14.03
N GLU A 103 -3.63 -1.11 -12.74
CA GLU A 103 -3.56 -0.10 -11.68
C GLU A 103 -2.20 0.58 -11.67
N PHE A 104 -1.11 -0.20 -11.72
CA PHE A 104 0.24 0.34 -11.76
C PHE A 104 0.45 1.26 -12.97
N ASP A 105 0.10 0.79 -14.18
CA ASP A 105 0.28 1.56 -15.42
C ASP A 105 -0.48 2.89 -15.37
N LEU A 106 -1.75 2.87 -14.97
CA LEU A 106 -2.59 4.06 -14.94
C LEU A 106 -2.16 5.04 -13.84
N LEU A 107 -1.83 4.55 -12.65
CA LEU A 107 -1.40 5.40 -11.53
C LEU A 107 0.01 5.96 -11.75
N MET A 108 0.91 5.19 -12.35
CA MET A 108 2.23 5.68 -12.75
C MET A 108 2.11 6.81 -13.77
N LYS A 109 1.27 6.67 -14.81
CA LYS A 109 1.02 7.73 -15.80
C LYS A 109 0.45 9.01 -15.19
N GLN A 110 -0.32 8.90 -14.12
CA GLN A 110 -0.90 10.05 -13.42
C GLN A 110 0.09 10.77 -12.48
N THR A 111 1.17 10.09 -12.05
CA THR A 111 2.02 10.62 -10.96
C THR A 111 3.50 10.74 -11.28
N TYR A 112 4.02 10.03 -12.29
CA TYR A 112 5.48 9.89 -12.50
C TYR A 112 6.25 11.22 -12.63
N ASN A 113 5.58 12.30 -13.01
CA ASN A 113 6.19 13.62 -13.26
C ASN A 113 5.42 14.75 -12.53
N ASN A 114 5.04 14.54 -11.29
CA ASN A 114 4.30 15.55 -10.51
C ASN A 114 5.16 16.29 -9.46
N ASN A 115 6.48 16.17 -9.57
CA ASN A 115 7.46 16.76 -8.65
C ASN A 115 7.26 16.35 -7.18
N ARG A 116 6.80 15.11 -6.95
CA ARG A 116 6.69 14.45 -5.65
C ARG A 116 7.52 13.18 -5.67
N LEU A 117 7.92 12.71 -4.51
CA LEU A 117 8.48 11.37 -4.40
C LEU A 117 7.33 10.38 -4.26
N THR A 118 7.11 9.57 -5.30
CA THR A 118 6.06 8.56 -5.32
C THR A 118 6.63 7.18 -5.05
N TYR A 119 6.14 6.53 -4.01
CA TYR A 119 6.45 5.16 -3.67
C TYR A 119 5.35 4.23 -4.19
N PHE A 120 5.72 3.35 -5.12
CA PHE A 120 4.89 2.27 -5.63
C PHE A 120 5.28 0.97 -4.94
N ARG A 121 4.37 0.47 -4.11
CA ARG A 121 4.49 -0.79 -3.39
C ARG A 121 3.89 -1.90 -4.22
N LEU A 122 4.72 -2.71 -4.91
CA LEU A 122 4.22 -3.76 -5.79
C LEU A 122 4.21 -5.12 -5.10
N PRO A 123 3.03 -5.75 -4.93
CA PRO A 123 2.92 -7.12 -4.45
C PRO A 123 3.07 -8.12 -5.61
N GLN A 124 3.51 -9.34 -5.29
CA GLN A 124 3.46 -10.47 -6.24
C GLN A 124 2.05 -11.07 -6.32
N LYS A 125 1.34 -11.12 -5.20
CA LYS A 125 -0.08 -11.53 -5.16
C LYS A 125 -0.96 -10.45 -5.75
N LYS A 126 -2.04 -10.85 -6.39
CA LYS A 126 -3.00 -9.97 -7.04
C LYS A 126 -4.41 -10.33 -6.58
N HIS A 127 -5.32 -9.37 -6.66
CA HIS A 127 -6.75 -9.67 -6.59
C HIS A 127 -7.30 -10.00 -7.98
N SER A 128 -8.42 -10.70 -8.02
CA SER A 128 -9.11 -11.10 -9.26
C SER A 128 -10.07 -10.04 -9.80
N TYR A 129 -10.39 -9.01 -8.99
CA TYR A 129 -11.37 -7.98 -9.34
C TYR A 129 -10.91 -7.14 -10.54
N LYS A 130 -11.83 -6.83 -11.44
CA LYS A 130 -11.55 -6.05 -12.67
C LYS A 130 -12.15 -4.67 -12.54
N PHE A 131 -11.29 -3.68 -12.39
CA PHE A 131 -11.68 -2.27 -12.43
C PHE A 131 -11.78 -1.78 -13.89
N SER A 132 -12.72 -0.88 -14.15
CA SER A 132 -12.68 -0.06 -15.35
C SER A 132 -11.59 1.02 -15.21
N GLN A 133 -11.02 1.46 -16.32
CA GLN A 133 -9.90 2.41 -16.29
C GLN A 133 -10.26 3.77 -15.67
N ASP A 134 -11.50 4.19 -15.83
CA ASP A 134 -12.04 5.44 -15.27
C ASP A 134 -12.21 5.42 -13.75
N GLN A 135 -12.30 4.23 -13.14
CA GLN A 135 -12.33 4.07 -11.67
C GLN A 135 -10.95 4.28 -11.04
N ILE A 136 -9.85 4.02 -11.76
CA ILE A 136 -8.49 4.06 -11.24
C ILE A 136 -7.95 5.51 -11.31
N LYS A 137 -8.14 6.28 -10.24
CA LYS A 137 -7.73 7.68 -10.15
C LYS A 137 -6.85 7.90 -8.93
N PHE A 138 -5.69 8.51 -9.12
CA PHE A 138 -4.78 8.83 -8.03
C PHE A 138 -5.48 9.63 -6.92
N GLY A 139 -5.29 9.22 -5.69
CA GLY A 139 -5.88 9.85 -4.51
C GLY A 139 -7.37 9.54 -4.29
N LYS A 140 -7.95 8.62 -5.09
CA LYS A 140 -9.35 8.19 -4.94
C LYS A 140 -9.43 6.72 -4.53
N GLY A 141 -10.33 6.43 -3.59
CA GLY A 141 -10.75 5.07 -3.29
C GLY A 141 -11.84 4.61 -4.25
N ILE A 142 -12.04 3.30 -4.31
CA ILE A 142 -13.08 2.69 -5.17
C ILE A 142 -14.09 1.97 -4.27
N LYS A 143 -15.34 2.39 -4.30
CA LYS A 143 -16.43 1.64 -3.68
C LYS A 143 -16.79 0.47 -4.58
N ILE A 144 -16.62 -0.75 -4.08
CA ILE A 144 -16.90 -1.99 -4.81
C ILE A 144 -18.39 -2.27 -4.84
N ASN A 145 -19.05 -2.10 -3.70
CA ASN A 145 -20.49 -2.27 -3.54
C ASN A 145 -21.06 -1.41 -2.40
N GLU A 146 -22.34 -1.19 -2.44
CA GLU A 146 -23.04 -0.57 -1.32
C GLU A 146 -23.30 -1.59 -0.21
N GLY A 147 -23.28 -1.13 1.03
CA GLY A 147 -23.60 -1.87 2.24
C GLY A 147 -24.15 -0.96 3.32
N LYS A 148 -24.65 -1.51 4.41
CA LYS A 148 -25.28 -0.72 5.48
C LYS A 148 -24.82 -1.10 6.90
N ASP A 149 -24.21 -2.28 7.08
CA ASP A 149 -23.96 -2.82 8.42
C ASP A 149 -22.50 -2.62 8.85
N ILE A 150 -21.56 -2.69 7.91
CA ILE A 150 -20.11 -2.52 8.15
C ILE A 150 -19.43 -1.97 6.89
N THR A 151 -18.44 -1.09 7.06
CA THR A 151 -17.52 -0.69 6.01
C THR A 151 -16.22 -1.48 6.13
N ILE A 152 -15.82 -2.19 5.07
CA ILE A 152 -14.54 -2.91 5.00
C ILE A 152 -13.63 -2.16 4.04
N VAL A 153 -12.49 -1.66 4.55
CA VAL A 153 -11.49 -0.91 3.78
C VAL A 153 -10.28 -1.80 3.54
N ALA A 154 -10.05 -2.16 2.29
CA ALA A 154 -8.96 -3.05 1.88
C ALA A 154 -7.93 -2.33 1.01
N ALA A 155 -6.66 -2.70 1.15
CA ALA A 155 -5.58 -2.29 0.24
C ALA A 155 -4.86 -3.50 -0.35
N GLY A 156 -4.35 -3.31 -1.56
CA GLY A 156 -3.51 -4.30 -2.22
C GLY A 156 -4.21 -5.63 -2.48
N PRO A 157 -3.50 -6.77 -2.38
CA PRO A 157 -4.04 -8.10 -2.68
C PRO A 157 -5.10 -8.56 -1.68
N GLN A 158 -5.21 -7.94 -0.50
CA GLN A 158 -6.22 -8.31 0.50
C GLN A 158 -7.67 -8.07 0.05
N LEU A 159 -7.87 -7.31 -1.03
CA LEU A 159 -9.20 -7.23 -1.67
C LEU A 159 -9.76 -8.63 -2.02
N GLU A 160 -8.89 -9.57 -2.42
CA GLU A 160 -9.33 -10.96 -2.73
C GLU A 160 -9.97 -11.64 -1.53
N ASN A 161 -9.36 -11.54 -0.34
CA ASN A 161 -9.90 -12.11 0.89
C ASN A 161 -11.18 -11.39 1.34
N VAL A 162 -11.23 -10.07 1.16
CA VAL A 162 -12.43 -9.28 1.49
C VAL A 162 -13.63 -9.67 0.63
N LEU A 163 -13.42 -9.91 -0.67
CA LEU A 163 -14.50 -10.33 -1.57
C LEU A 163 -15.06 -11.70 -1.20
N LYS A 164 -14.19 -12.62 -0.75
CA LYS A 164 -14.64 -13.93 -0.24
C LYS A 164 -15.42 -13.78 1.07
N ALA A 165 -14.86 -13.03 2.03
CA ALA A 165 -15.51 -12.75 3.31
C ALA A 165 -16.86 -12.04 3.11
N LYS A 166 -16.96 -11.08 2.20
CA LYS A 166 -18.21 -10.40 1.83
C LYS A 166 -19.30 -11.41 1.45
N THR A 167 -18.95 -12.39 0.62
CA THR A 167 -19.92 -13.40 0.17
C THR A 167 -20.46 -14.23 1.33
N GLU A 168 -19.64 -14.57 2.30
CA GLU A 168 -20.07 -15.32 3.49
C GLU A 168 -20.90 -14.44 4.44
N LEU A 169 -20.48 -13.20 4.71
CA LEU A 169 -21.23 -12.23 5.51
C LEU A 169 -22.64 -12.00 4.95
N GLU A 170 -22.77 -11.90 3.62
CA GLU A 170 -24.08 -11.73 2.98
C GLU A 170 -25.00 -12.94 3.17
N LYS A 171 -24.49 -14.17 3.25
CA LYS A 171 -25.26 -15.37 3.58
C LYS A 171 -25.79 -15.33 5.02
N GLU A 172 -25.05 -14.67 5.91
CA GLU A 172 -25.45 -14.46 7.32
C GLU A 172 -26.37 -13.25 7.51
N GLY A 173 -26.74 -12.57 6.41
CA GLY A 173 -27.64 -11.42 6.42
C GLY A 173 -26.94 -10.08 6.74
N ILE A 174 -25.61 -10.05 6.80
CA ILE A 174 -24.81 -8.84 7.00
C ILE A 174 -24.52 -8.22 5.63
N SER A 175 -24.71 -6.91 5.49
CA SER A 175 -24.51 -6.17 4.24
C SER A 175 -23.27 -5.29 4.33
N PRO A 176 -22.07 -5.78 3.99
CA PRO A 176 -20.83 -5.00 4.05
C PRO A 176 -20.74 -4.02 2.87
N GLU A 177 -20.30 -2.80 3.14
CA GLU A 177 -19.78 -1.87 2.12
C GLU A 177 -18.28 -2.10 1.97
N VAL A 178 -17.81 -2.40 0.77
CA VAL A 178 -16.39 -2.65 0.51
C VAL A 178 -15.79 -1.48 -0.23
N ILE A 179 -14.72 -0.93 0.33
CA ILE A 179 -13.89 0.12 -0.26
C ILE A 179 -12.50 -0.43 -0.54
N TYR A 180 -12.03 -0.26 -1.76
CA TYR A 180 -10.67 -0.56 -2.16
C TYR A 180 -9.82 0.71 -2.22
N ILE A 181 -8.66 0.68 -1.58
CA ILE A 181 -7.71 1.79 -1.52
C ILE A 181 -6.40 1.38 -2.20
N HIS A 182 -6.14 1.91 -3.39
CA HIS A 182 -4.85 1.77 -4.08
C HIS A 182 -3.92 2.97 -3.82
N THR A 183 -4.40 4.07 -3.27
CA THR A 183 -3.60 5.24 -2.89
C THR A 183 -3.70 5.46 -1.39
N ILE A 184 -2.62 5.15 -0.67
CA ILE A 184 -2.57 5.30 0.80
C ILE A 184 -2.30 6.75 1.19
N LYS A 185 -1.46 7.45 0.41
CA LYS A 185 -1.13 8.86 0.64
C LYS A 185 -1.10 9.61 -0.69
N PRO A 186 -2.03 10.56 -0.93
CA PRO A 186 -3.12 10.96 -0.03
C PRO A 186 -4.26 9.93 0.01
N LEU A 187 -4.90 9.78 1.19
CA LEU A 187 -6.10 8.96 1.34
C LEU A 187 -7.35 9.71 0.86
N ASP A 188 -8.30 9.01 0.27
CA ASP A 188 -9.64 9.54 -0.05
C ASP A 188 -10.50 9.62 1.22
N LYS A 189 -10.28 10.67 2.00
CA LYS A 189 -10.94 10.88 3.29
C LYS A 189 -12.45 11.02 3.17
N ASP A 190 -12.92 11.71 2.13
CA ASP A 190 -14.35 11.97 1.93
C ASP A 190 -15.13 10.67 1.75
N LEU A 191 -14.58 9.74 0.96
CA LEU A 191 -15.16 8.41 0.77
C LEU A 191 -15.23 7.63 2.08
N ILE A 192 -14.15 7.62 2.86
CA ILE A 192 -14.09 6.93 4.16
C ILE A 192 -15.09 7.52 5.15
N ILE A 193 -15.14 8.85 5.28
CA ILE A 193 -16.06 9.56 6.18
C ILE A 193 -17.51 9.27 5.79
N ALA A 194 -17.85 9.34 4.51
CA ALA A 194 -19.21 9.08 4.04
C ALA A 194 -19.68 7.65 4.37
N SER A 195 -18.80 6.66 4.15
CA SER A 195 -19.10 5.26 4.45
C SER A 195 -19.19 4.99 5.96
N ALA A 196 -18.26 5.53 6.74
CA ALA A 196 -18.26 5.39 8.20
C ALA A 196 -19.52 6.00 8.85
N LYS A 197 -19.98 7.14 8.36
CA LYS A 197 -21.25 7.76 8.81
C LYS A 197 -22.46 6.86 8.55
N LYS A 198 -22.44 6.13 7.45
CA LYS A 198 -23.56 5.24 7.07
C LYS A 198 -23.61 3.98 7.90
N THR A 199 -22.44 3.35 8.11
CA THR A 199 -22.38 2.01 8.70
C THR A 199 -22.08 2.01 10.21
N GLY A 200 -21.45 3.04 10.73
CA GLY A 200 -21.03 3.13 12.15
C GLY A 200 -19.91 2.18 12.56
N ILE A 201 -19.56 1.20 11.71
CA ILE A 201 -18.51 0.21 11.95
C ILE A 201 -17.57 0.17 10.76
N VAL A 202 -16.27 0.27 11.02
CA VAL A 202 -15.24 0.22 9.99
C VAL A 202 -14.22 -0.85 10.35
N LEU A 203 -13.88 -1.70 9.40
CA LEU A 203 -12.77 -2.67 9.48
C LEU A 203 -11.74 -2.33 8.40
N THR A 204 -10.49 -2.14 8.79
CA THR A 204 -9.37 -1.98 7.84
C THR A 204 -8.59 -3.28 7.71
N ILE A 205 -8.16 -3.60 6.48
CA ILE A 205 -7.39 -4.80 6.20
C ILE A 205 -6.18 -4.42 5.35
N GLU A 206 -5.00 -4.75 5.86
CA GLU A 206 -3.74 -4.42 5.19
C GLU A 206 -2.63 -5.45 5.44
N GLU A 207 -1.80 -5.67 4.46
CA GLU A 207 -0.53 -6.41 4.61
C GLU A 207 0.57 -5.48 5.12
N HIS A 208 0.38 -4.96 6.29
CA HIS A 208 1.28 -4.02 6.94
C HIS A 208 1.09 -4.14 8.45
N ASN A 209 2.02 -3.62 9.23
CA ASN A 209 1.81 -3.44 10.67
C ASN A 209 0.57 -2.56 10.89
N ILE A 210 -0.26 -2.92 11.86
CA ILE A 210 -1.45 -2.12 12.22
C ILE A 210 -1.08 -0.71 12.72
N ILE A 211 0.22 -0.47 13.00
CA ILE A 211 0.78 0.82 13.39
C ILE A 211 1.40 1.48 12.15
N GLY A 212 0.97 2.68 11.84
CA GLY A 212 1.54 3.53 10.80
C GLY A 212 1.06 3.26 9.37
N GLY A 213 0.26 2.22 9.13
CA GLY A 213 -0.27 1.85 7.80
C GLY A 213 -1.57 2.56 7.42
N LEU A 214 -2.39 1.86 6.62
CA LEU A 214 -3.74 2.28 6.21
C LEU A 214 -4.65 2.46 7.40
N ALA A 215 -4.61 1.54 8.38
CA ALA A 215 -5.44 1.60 9.57
C ALA A 215 -5.28 2.90 10.35
N ASP A 216 -4.05 3.40 10.48
CA ASP A 216 -3.79 4.67 11.16
C ASP A 216 -4.27 5.88 10.34
N GLU A 217 -4.17 5.85 9.01
CA GLU A 217 -4.72 6.93 8.18
C GLU A 217 -6.25 6.98 8.24
N VAL A 218 -6.89 5.81 8.28
CA VAL A 218 -8.34 5.72 8.49
C VAL A 218 -8.71 6.20 9.89
N ALA A 219 -7.99 5.78 10.94
CA ALA A 219 -8.21 6.24 12.32
C ALA A 219 -8.13 7.77 12.44
N ARG A 220 -7.07 8.37 11.89
CA ARG A 220 -6.91 9.84 11.85
C ARG A 220 -8.00 10.56 11.06
N THR A 221 -8.52 9.89 10.03
CA THR A 221 -9.63 10.44 9.23
C THR A 221 -10.94 10.46 10.02
N LEU A 222 -11.11 9.52 10.95
CA LEU A 222 -12.32 9.32 11.73
C LEU A 222 -12.21 9.85 13.17
N GLU A 223 -11.08 10.49 13.56
CA GLU A 223 -10.78 10.87 14.94
C GLU A 223 -11.84 11.79 15.59
N ASP A 224 -12.48 12.65 14.80
CA ASP A 224 -13.53 13.57 15.26
C ASP A 224 -14.96 12.99 15.09
N MET A 225 -15.10 11.72 14.68
CA MET A 225 -16.40 11.11 14.43
C MET A 225 -16.89 10.32 15.66
N GLU A 226 -17.92 10.84 16.31
CA GLU A 226 -18.58 10.12 17.41
C GLU A 226 -19.39 8.91 16.88
N GLY A 227 -19.40 7.84 17.69
CA GLY A 227 -20.23 6.66 17.41
C GLY A 227 -19.67 5.71 16.34
N VAL A 228 -18.51 5.96 15.77
CA VAL A 228 -17.85 5.06 14.83
C VAL A 228 -16.87 4.12 15.56
N ARG A 229 -17.03 2.82 15.34
CA ARG A 229 -16.11 1.81 15.84
C ARG A 229 -15.13 1.40 14.74
N LEU A 230 -13.83 1.43 15.01
CA LEU A 230 -12.77 1.00 14.09
C LEU A 230 -12.10 -0.26 14.59
N SER A 231 -12.09 -1.30 13.77
CA SER A 231 -11.28 -2.51 13.93
C SER A 231 -10.18 -2.56 12.89
N ARG A 232 -9.06 -3.20 13.21
CA ARG A 232 -7.87 -3.26 12.36
C ARG A 232 -7.41 -4.70 12.20
N LEU A 233 -7.21 -5.15 10.98
CA LEU A 233 -6.64 -6.45 10.68
C LEU A 233 -5.36 -6.25 9.86
N GLY A 234 -4.25 -6.71 10.39
CA GLY A 234 -2.91 -6.59 9.83
C GLY A 234 -1.89 -7.28 10.72
N VAL A 235 -0.63 -6.98 10.55
CA VAL A 235 0.43 -7.48 11.42
C VAL A 235 0.38 -6.74 12.76
N ASN A 236 0.18 -7.46 13.85
CA ASN A 236 0.25 -6.90 15.20
C ASN A 236 1.68 -6.43 15.53
N ASP A 237 1.85 -5.71 16.64
CA ASP A 237 3.15 -5.21 17.11
C ASP A 237 4.07 -6.36 17.53
N ARG A 238 4.51 -7.15 16.55
CA ARG A 238 5.45 -8.26 16.70
C ARG A 238 6.18 -8.55 15.39
N PHE A 239 7.36 -9.14 15.49
CA PHE A 239 8.00 -9.75 14.34
C PHE A 239 7.31 -11.06 13.95
N ILE A 240 7.17 -11.28 12.64
CA ILE A 240 6.80 -12.59 12.12
C ILE A 240 8.07 -13.43 12.05
N THR A 241 8.11 -14.48 12.83
CA THR A 241 9.25 -15.41 12.93
C THR A 241 9.02 -16.70 12.14
N ASP A 242 7.81 -16.86 11.62
CA ASP A 242 7.43 -18.02 10.81
C ASP A 242 8.05 -17.95 9.42
N TYR A 243 8.34 -19.11 8.86
CA TYR A 243 8.76 -19.32 7.48
C TYR A 243 7.71 -20.17 6.78
N GLY A 244 7.61 -20.06 5.48
CA GLY A 244 6.66 -20.84 4.73
C GLY A 244 6.26 -20.16 3.42
N THR A 245 5.07 -20.42 2.97
CA THR A 245 4.42 -19.74 1.86
C THR A 245 3.72 -18.47 2.32
N TYR A 246 3.44 -17.58 1.41
CA TYR A 246 2.65 -16.39 1.67
C TYR A 246 1.31 -16.71 2.36
N ASP A 247 0.61 -17.75 1.88
CA ASP A 247 -0.71 -18.11 2.40
C ASP A 247 -0.61 -18.67 3.84
N GLU A 248 0.44 -19.45 4.15
CA GLU A 248 0.69 -19.93 5.52
C GLU A 248 0.96 -18.79 6.49
N ILE A 249 1.74 -17.78 6.09
CA ILE A 249 1.96 -16.60 6.95
C ILE A 249 0.68 -15.78 7.11
N CYS A 250 -0.07 -15.54 6.05
CA CYS A 250 -1.36 -14.86 6.16
C CYS A 250 -2.31 -15.60 7.11
N ASN A 251 -2.37 -16.94 7.04
CA ASN A 251 -3.17 -17.75 7.94
C ASN A 251 -2.71 -17.60 9.42
N SER A 252 -1.40 -17.55 9.69
CA SER A 252 -0.86 -17.46 11.06
C SER A 252 -1.17 -16.11 11.74
N ILE A 253 -1.52 -15.08 10.97
CA ILE A 253 -1.86 -13.75 11.47
C ILE A 253 -3.32 -13.34 11.23
N GLY A 254 -4.14 -14.25 10.70
CA GLY A 254 -5.56 -14.02 10.48
C GLY A 254 -5.89 -13.16 9.26
N LEU A 255 -4.96 -12.92 8.34
CA LEU A 255 -5.23 -12.25 7.05
C LEU A 255 -5.90 -13.22 6.07
N THR A 256 -7.08 -13.70 6.44
CA THR A 256 -7.89 -14.68 5.71
C THR A 256 -9.35 -14.25 5.67
N PRO A 257 -10.19 -14.83 4.81
CA PRO A 257 -11.63 -14.58 4.84
C PRO A 257 -12.26 -14.86 6.20
N GLU A 258 -11.84 -15.94 6.88
CA GLU A 258 -12.35 -16.32 8.21
C GLU A 258 -11.95 -15.30 9.28
N GLY A 259 -10.71 -14.78 9.23
CA GLY A 259 -10.25 -13.74 10.14
C GLY A 259 -10.95 -12.38 9.92
N ILE A 260 -11.48 -12.14 8.72
CA ILE A 260 -12.29 -10.96 8.41
C ILE A 260 -13.70 -11.09 9.00
N ILE A 261 -14.24 -12.31 9.04
CA ILE A 261 -15.60 -12.59 9.51
C ILE A 261 -15.66 -12.64 11.05
N SER A 262 -14.58 -13.09 11.72
CA SER A 262 -14.50 -13.22 13.17
C SER A 262 -14.44 -11.87 13.90
#